data_ae8aabe1966b20fa63479a5dc87837bb
#
_entry.id   ae8aabe1966b20fa63479a5dc87837bb
#
_cell.length_a   1.000
_cell.length_b   1.000
_cell.length_c   1.000
_cell.angle_alpha   90.00
_cell.angle_beta   90.00
_cell.angle_gamma   90.00
#
_symmetry.space_group_name_H-M   'P 1'
#
loop_
_entity.id
_entity.type
_entity.pdbx_description
1 polymer ?
#
loop_
_entity_poly.entity_id
_entity_poly.type
_entity_poly.pdbx_seq_one_letter_code
_entity_poly.pdbx_strand_id
1 'polypeptide(L)'
;ANNDKYLIVADNIAKYYLLDINNGKLIWSSNNLAPFNSQIKIYQDKFFIVDLSNTLRCFSIKDGKEIWNIKTENSLIRSQKKLSMVIVDDTIYFNNSLGDISAVNISKGELLWQLPTQNSLIYESAFSLQTSDLISDKETLFFSNNKNQFFSIDIKTGSFNWENKINSNLRSTLIGNYLISVSIEGYLIITKKKTGDIIRVTDIFQNFKIKNRTKIKPTGFVVGLNKIYLSTSNGRLLVVDVASGKTISTLKISNDRISKPFIQNKNLFLIKDNSII
;
A
#
# COMPACT_ATOMS: atom_id res chain seq x y z
N ALA A 1 4.62 -11.46 6.36
CA ALA A 1 3.22 -11.91 6.26
C ALA A 1 3.00 -13.12 7.17
N ASN A 2 1.79 -13.31 7.61
CA ASN A 2 1.46 -14.44 8.48
C ASN A 2 0.08 -15.01 8.12
N ASN A 3 -0.09 -16.28 8.48
CA ASN A 3 -1.37 -16.95 8.65
C ASN A 3 -1.45 -17.51 10.09
N ASP A 4 -2.44 -18.34 10.40
CA ASP A 4 -2.65 -18.86 11.78
C ASP A 4 -1.51 -19.77 12.27
N LYS A 5 -0.63 -20.25 11.39
CA LYS A 5 0.41 -21.23 11.69
C LYS A 5 1.83 -20.71 11.45
N TYR A 6 2.01 -19.89 10.44
CA TYR A 6 3.33 -19.52 9.95
C TYR A 6 3.53 -18.02 9.86
N LEU A 7 4.77 -17.57 10.06
CA LEU A 7 5.25 -16.23 9.78
C LEU A 7 6.31 -16.30 8.67
N ILE A 8 6.06 -15.63 7.54
CA ILE A 8 7.03 -15.48 6.45
C ILE A 8 7.69 -14.12 6.58
N VAL A 9 9.01 -14.13 6.61
CA VAL A 9 9.86 -12.93 6.68
C VAL A 9 10.80 -12.93 5.49
N ALA A 10 11.03 -11.76 4.90
CA ALA A 10 12.05 -11.54 3.88
C ALA A 10 12.88 -10.32 4.27
N ASP A 11 14.18 -10.41 4.08
CA ASP A 11 15.12 -9.34 4.38
C ASP A 11 15.55 -8.56 3.12
N ASN A 12 16.38 -7.54 3.32
CA ASN A 12 16.88 -6.67 2.26
C ASN A 12 18.15 -7.19 1.56
N ILE A 13 18.61 -8.40 1.93
CA ILE A 13 19.76 -9.08 1.32
C ILE A 13 19.35 -10.34 0.56
N ALA A 14 18.07 -10.39 0.13
CA ALA A 14 17.48 -11.47 -0.67
C ALA A 14 17.24 -12.78 0.08
N LYS A 15 17.29 -12.81 1.40
CA LYS A 15 17.00 -14.02 2.18
C LYS A 15 15.58 -14.02 2.70
N TYR A 16 14.94 -15.18 2.75
CA TYR A 16 13.60 -15.35 3.26
C TYR A 16 13.47 -16.59 4.14
N TYR A 17 12.52 -16.54 5.06
CA TYR A 17 12.42 -17.46 6.18
C TYR A 17 10.97 -17.83 6.44
N LEU A 18 10.74 -19.09 6.83
CA LEU A 18 9.49 -19.53 7.44
C LEU A 18 9.73 -19.81 8.91
N LEU A 19 8.91 -19.20 9.74
CA LEU A 19 8.93 -19.35 11.19
C LEU A 19 7.59 -19.91 11.66
N ASP A 20 7.62 -20.72 12.72
CA ASP A 20 6.43 -21.07 13.47
C ASP A 20 5.92 -19.84 14.24
N ILE A 21 4.65 -19.49 14.06
CA ILE A 21 4.09 -18.24 14.64
C ILE A 21 3.98 -18.29 16.16
N ASN A 22 3.85 -19.48 16.77
CA ASN A 22 3.62 -19.62 18.19
C ASN A 22 4.92 -19.50 19.02
N ASN A 23 6.03 -19.97 18.47
CA ASN A 23 7.29 -20.07 19.21
C ASN A 23 8.48 -19.38 18.52
N GLY A 24 8.28 -18.84 17.32
CA GLY A 24 9.31 -18.15 16.53
C GLY A 24 10.43 -19.04 15.99
N LYS A 25 10.31 -20.37 16.10
CA LYS A 25 11.34 -21.29 15.61
C LYS A 25 11.43 -21.25 14.09
N LEU A 26 12.66 -21.25 13.57
CA LEU A 26 12.92 -21.37 12.15
C LEU A 26 12.54 -22.76 11.65
N ILE A 27 11.69 -22.80 10.61
CA ILE A 27 11.31 -24.05 9.94
C ILE A 27 12.24 -24.27 8.75
N TRP A 28 12.38 -23.27 7.89
CA TRP A 28 13.34 -23.26 6.79
C TRP A 28 13.75 -21.82 6.42
N SER A 29 14.87 -21.68 5.72
CA SER A 29 15.32 -20.44 5.09
C SER A 29 15.87 -20.71 3.70
N SER A 30 15.76 -19.74 2.82
CA SER A 30 16.28 -19.81 1.45
C SER A 30 16.73 -18.42 0.97
N ASN A 31 17.41 -18.38 -0.18
CA ASN A 31 17.90 -17.16 -0.79
C ASN A 31 17.27 -16.95 -2.17
N ASN A 32 17.00 -15.70 -2.53
CA ASN A 32 16.64 -15.28 -3.87
C ASN A 32 17.87 -14.67 -4.58
N LEU A 33 17.78 -14.48 -5.89
CA LEU A 33 18.84 -13.85 -6.69
C LEU A 33 18.91 -12.32 -6.48
N ALA A 34 17.77 -11.69 -6.20
CA ALA A 34 17.64 -10.25 -6.00
C ALA A 34 16.92 -9.92 -4.69
N PRO A 35 17.28 -8.83 -4.01
CA PRO A 35 16.57 -8.36 -2.83
C PRO A 35 15.08 -8.11 -3.10
N PHE A 36 14.27 -8.26 -2.09
CA PHE A 36 12.83 -8.04 -2.18
C PHE A 36 12.45 -6.59 -1.90
N ASN A 37 11.44 -6.08 -2.60
CA ASN A 37 10.94 -4.71 -2.45
C ASN A 37 9.41 -4.62 -2.44
N SER A 38 8.72 -5.60 -1.89
CA SER A 38 7.26 -5.58 -1.82
C SER A 38 6.72 -6.04 -0.48
N GLN A 39 5.42 -5.91 -0.33
CA GLN A 39 4.66 -6.68 0.65
C GLN A 39 4.78 -8.16 0.32
N ILE A 40 4.59 -9.02 1.33
CA ILE A 40 4.41 -10.46 1.14
C ILE A 40 2.92 -10.76 1.25
N LYS A 41 2.38 -11.59 0.35
CA LYS A 41 1.01 -12.12 0.44
C LYS A 41 1.05 -13.63 0.54
N ILE A 42 0.18 -14.17 1.38
CA ILE A 42 -0.04 -15.61 1.53
C ILE A 42 -1.42 -15.93 0.95
N TYR A 43 -1.49 -16.96 0.16
CA TYR A 43 -2.74 -17.51 -0.38
C TYR A 43 -2.62 -19.03 -0.46
N GLN A 44 -3.47 -19.74 0.28
CA GLN A 44 -3.42 -21.20 0.42
C GLN A 44 -2.03 -21.69 0.89
N ASP A 45 -1.40 -22.55 0.11
CA ASP A 45 -0.07 -23.15 0.34
C ASP A 45 1.09 -22.36 -0.30
N LYS A 46 0.81 -21.16 -0.82
CA LYS A 46 1.76 -20.31 -1.56
C LYS A 46 1.96 -18.95 -0.89
N PHE A 47 3.09 -18.35 -1.17
CA PHE A 47 3.31 -16.93 -0.88
C PHE A 47 3.94 -16.21 -2.07
N PHE A 48 3.69 -14.91 -2.12
CA PHE A 48 4.05 -14.04 -3.23
C PHE A 48 4.84 -12.84 -2.74
N ILE A 49 5.85 -12.47 -3.51
CA ILE A 49 6.69 -11.32 -3.24
C ILE A 49 7.29 -10.80 -4.56
N VAL A 50 7.50 -9.47 -4.67
CA VAL A 50 8.18 -8.86 -5.81
C VAL A 50 9.60 -8.47 -5.40
N ASP A 51 10.55 -8.79 -6.24
CA ASP A 51 11.94 -8.41 -6.02
C ASP A 51 12.32 -7.08 -6.70
N LEU A 52 13.53 -6.59 -6.43
CA LEU A 52 14.05 -5.34 -7.02
C LEU A 52 14.22 -5.40 -8.55
N SER A 53 14.12 -6.58 -9.17
CA SER A 53 14.13 -6.73 -10.63
C SER A 53 12.73 -6.66 -11.24
N ASN A 54 11.71 -6.20 -10.47
CA ASN A 54 10.30 -6.18 -10.85
C ASN A 54 9.76 -7.56 -11.23
N THR A 55 10.30 -8.61 -10.60
CA THR A 55 9.86 -9.99 -10.81
C THR A 55 8.92 -10.38 -9.66
N LEU A 56 7.65 -10.66 -9.98
CA LEU A 56 6.73 -11.33 -9.07
C LEU A 56 7.10 -12.79 -8.98
N ARG A 57 7.28 -13.30 -7.77
CA ARG A 57 7.63 -14.69 -7.50
C ARG A 57 6.58 -15.35 -6.64
N CYS A 58 6.26 -16.57 -6.99
CA CYS A 58 5.40 -17.48 -6.24
C CYS A 58 6.24 -18.60 -5.66
N PHE A 59 6.15 -18.79 -4.36
CA PHE A 59 6.88 -19.83 -3.64
C PHE A 59 5.92 -20.74 -2.88
N SER A 60 6.32 -22.00 -2.72
CA SER A 60 5.66 -22.97 -1.83
C SER A 60 5.96 -22.63 -0.36
N ILE A 61 4.93 -22.60 0.48
CA ILE A 61 5.12 -22.44 1.94
C ILE A 61 5.80 -23.68 2.53
N LYS A 62 5.58 -24.86 1.96
CA LYS A 62 6.08 -26.13 2.49
C LYS A 62 7.60 -26.19 2.58
N ASP A 63 8.29 -25.75 1.52
CA ASP A 63 9.74 -25.91 1.35
C ASP A 63 10.47 -24.68 0.82
N GLY A 64 9.76 -23.57 0.60
CA GLY A 64 10.32 -22.30 0.10
C GLY A 64 10.76 -22.35 -1.35
N LYS A 65 10.47 -23.41 -2.12
CA LYS A 65 10.86 -23.49 -3.52
C LYS A 65 10.00 -22.60 -4.39
N GLU A 66 10.63 -21.97 -5.38
CA GLU A 66 9.91 -21.21 -6.39
C GLU A 66 9.07 -22.13 -7.26
N ILE A 67 7.78 -21.79 -7.43
CA ILE A 67 6.83 -22.52 -8.27
C ILE A 67 6.81 -21.90 -9.66
N TRP A 68 6.71 -20.56 -9.72
CA TRP A 68 6.76 -19.78 -10.95
C TRP A 68 7.18 -18.33 -10.65
N ASN A 69 7.59 -17.62 -11.70
CA ASN A 69 7.83 -16.19 -11.62
C ASN A 69 7.39 -15.47 -12.89
N ILE A 70 7.08 -14.19 -12.77
CA ILE A 70 6.78 -13.29 -13.89
C ILE A 70 7.62 -12.04 -13.74
N LYS A 71 8.43 -11.77 -14.75
CA LYS A 71 9.21 -10.54 -14.86
C LYS A 71 8.40 -9.50 -15.62
N THR A 72 8.23 -8.33 -15.02
CA THR A 72 7.65 -7.15 -15.67
C THR A 72 8.75 -6.21 -16.14
N GLU A 73 8.37 -5.13 -16.82
CA GLU A 73 9.31 -4.14 -17.29
C GLU A 73 10.19 -3.61 -16.16
N ASN A 74 11.45 -3.42 -16.44
CA ASN A 74 12.47 -3.02 -15.49
C ASN A 74 13.20 -1.77 -15.97
N SER A 75 13.54 -0.87 -15.04
CA SER A 75 14.36 0.31 -15.28
C SER A 75 15.55 0.33 -14.32
N LEU A 76 16.63 0.97 -14.74
CA LEU A 76 17.77 1.27 -13.87
C LEU A 76 17.37 2.25 -12.76
N ILE A 77 16.42 3.16 -13.06
CA ILE A 77 15.87 4.14 -12.11
C ILE A 77 14.59 3.53 -11.54
N ARG A 78 14.54 3.35 -10.22
CA ARG A 78 13.47 2.65 -9.52
C ARG A 78 12.94 3.46 -8.36
N SER A 79 11.63 3.36 -8.13
CA SER A 79 11.01 3.86 -6.91
C SER A 79 11.55 3.12 -5.68
N GLN A 80 11.87 3.87 -4.64
CA GLN A 80 12.29 3.34 -3.32
C GLN A 80 11.10 2.84 -2.50
N LYS A 81 9.87 3.11 -2.94
CA LYS A 81 8.70 2.72 -2.18
C LYS A 81 8.44 1.21 -2.29
N LYS A 82 8.12 0.61 -1.16
CA LYS A 82 7.72 -0.80 -1.09
C LYS A 82 6.50 -1.05 -1.96
N LEU A 83 6.62 -2.00 -2.88
CA LEU A 83 5.58 -2.37 -3.83
C LEU A 83 4.42 -3.06 -3.11
N SER A 84 3.24 -2.85 -3.63
CA SER A 84 1.99 -3.36 -3.09
C SER A 84 1.40 -4.47 -3.96
N MET A 85 0.65 -5.35 -3.33
CA MET A 85 -0.13 -6.37 -4.03
C MET A 85 -1.43 -6.68 -3.30
N VAL A 86 -2.44 -7.10 -4.04
CA VAL A 86 -3.72 -7.58 -3.54
C VAL A 86 -4.12 -8.85 -4.28
N ILE A 87 -4.74 -9.78 -3.56
CA ILE A 87 -5.27 -11.03 -4.13
C ILE A 87 -6.79 -10.95 -4.10
N VAL A 88 -7.41 -11.25 -5.22
CA VAL A 88 -8.86 -11.42 -5.35
C VAL A 88 -9.10 -12.71 -6.11
N ASP A 89 -9.79 -13.64 -5.48
CA ASP A 89 -10.01 -15.00 -5.98
C ASP A 89 -8.67 -15.66 -6.39
N ASP A 90 -8.54 -16.21 -7.58
CA ASP A 90 -7.30 -16.84 -8.10
C ASP A 90 -6.44 -15.87 -8.93
N THR A 91 -6.50 -14.57 -8.62
CA THR A 91 -5.72 -13.54 -9.31
C THR A 91 -4.96 -12.66 -8.33
N ILE A 92 -3.66 -12.47 -8.57
CA ILE A 92 -2.84 -11.52 -7.85
C ILE A 92 -2.61 -10.27 -8.71
N TYR A 93 -2.85 -9.11 -8.12
CA TYR A 93 -2.62 -7.80 -8.71
C TYR A 93 -1.47 -7.14 -7.97
N PHE A 94 -0.51 -6.62 -8.69
CA PHE A 94 0.66 -5.95 -8.09
C PHE A 94 1.13 -4.78 -8.94
N ASN A 95 1.79 -3.82 -8.31
CA ASN A 95 2.47 -2.77 -9.03
C ASN A 95 3.98 -3.01 -9.07
N ASN A 96 4.61 -2.56 -10.15
CA ASN A 96 6.06 -2.56 -10.28
C ASN A 96 6.67 -1.19 -9.87
N SER A 97 8.00 -1.07 -9.95
CA SER A 97 8.72 0.15 -9.58
C SER A 97 8.50 1.34 -10.54
N LEU A 98 7.90 1.11 -11.71
CA LEU A 98 7.50 2.12 -12.68
C LEU A 98 6.07 2.63 -12.42
N GLY A 99 5.34 1.96 -11.53
CA GLY A 99 3.94 2.26 -11.22
C GLY A 99 2.94 1.45 -12.03
N ASP A 100 3.37 0.63 -12.97
CA ASP A 100 2.49 -0.21 -13.77
C ASP A 100 1.80 -1.26 -12.89
N ILE A 101 0.57 -1.60 -13.24
CA ILE A 101 -0.21 -2.60 -12.53
C ILE A 101 -0.35 -3.83 -13.42
N SER A 102 -0.10 -4.99 -12.85
CA SER A 102 -0.22 -6.29 -13.55
C SER A 102 -1.16 -7.22 -12.80
N ALA A 103 -1.94 -8.00 -13.54
CA ALA A 103 -2.77 -9.09 -13.05
C ALA A 103 -2.21 -10.42 -13.51
N VAL A 104 -2.09 -11.37 -12.59
CA VAL A 104 -1.51 -12.69 -12.84
C VAL A 104 -2.42 -13.76 -12.26
N ASN A 105 -2.70 -14.80 -13.04
CA ASN A 105 -3.39 -15.99 -12.54
C ASN A 105 -2.48 -16.75 -11.57
N ILE A 106 -2.96 -16.98 -10.35
CA ILE A 106 -2.17 -17.60 -9.28
C ILE A 106 -1.84 -19.07 -9.57
N SER A 107 -2.82 -19.81 -10.08
CA SER A 107 -2.67 -21.24 -10.31
C SER A 107 -1.71 -21.56 -11.44
N LYS A 108 -1.73 -20.74 -12.52
CA LYS A 108 -0.93 -20.97 -13.73
C LYS A 108 0.35 -20.15 -13.80
N GLY A 109 0.42 -19.01 -13.08
CA GLY A 109 1.51 -18.05 -13.22
C GLY A 109 1.48 -17.31 -14.57
N GLU A 110 0.32 -17.11 -15.16
CA GLU A 110 0.13 -16.45 -16.46
C GLU A 110 -0.28 -14.99 -16.27
N LEU A 111 0.35 -14.10 -17.03
CA LEU A 111 -0.04 -12.69 -17.11
C LEU A 111 -1.40 -12.58 -17.80
N LEU A 112 -2.38 -11.99 -17.12
CA LEU A 112 -3.72 -11.77 -17.67
C LEU A 112 -3.80 -10.42 -18.38
N TRP A 113 -3.30 -9.36 -17.74
CA TRP A 113 -3.18 -8.04 -18.31
C TRP A 113 -2.13 -7.20 -17.57
N GLN A 114 -1.63 -6.16 -18.23
CA GLN A 114 -0.75 -5.15 -17.66
C GLN A 114 -1.20 -3.78 -18.10
N LEU A 115 -1.25 -2.84 -17.16
CA LEU A 115 -1.68 -1.46 -17.35
C LEU A 115 -0.53 -0.51 -17.00
N PRO A 116 0.06 0.18 -17.98
CA PRO A 116 0.98 1.30 -17.73
C PRO A 116 0.21 2.47 -17.09
N THR A 117 0.71 3.00 -15.99
CA THR A 117 0.11 4.16 -15.32
C THR A 117 0.90 5.45 -15.54
N GLN A 118 2.09 5.36 -16.14
CA GLN A 118 2.97 6.48 -16.43
C GLN A 118 3.30 6.53 -17.91
N ASN A 119 3.48 7.74 -18.45
CA ASN A 119 4.03 7.91 -19.78
C ASN A 119 5.50 7.49 -19.80
N SER A 120 5.87 6.57 -20.67
CA SER A 120 7.20 5.98 -20.81
C SER A 120 8.33 6.97 -21.13
N LEU A 121 8.01 8.18 -21.53
CA LEU A 121 8.98 9.22 -21.91
C LEU A 121 9.64 9.95 -20.72
N ILE A 122 9.25 9.68 -19.48
CA ILE A 122 9.75 10.43 -18.31
C ILE A 122 10.37 9.47 -17.30
N TYR A 123 11.42 8.75 -17.68
CA TYR A 123 12.18 7.86 -16.78
C TYR A 123 12.76 8.58 -15.56
N GLU A 124 13.12 9.86 -15.66
CA GLU A 124 13.60 10.68 -14.54
C GLU A 124 12.55 10.84 -13.43
N SER A 125 11.28 10.72 -13.75
CA SER A 125 10.21 10.81 -12.76
C SER A 125 10.02 9.52 -11.94
N ALA A 126 10.53 8.37 -12.40
CA ALA A 126 10.34 7.08 -11.73
C ALA A 126 11.00 7.04 -10.35
N PHE A 127 12.17 7.66 -10.17
CA PHE A 127 12.85 7.71 -8.88
C PHE A 127 12.03 8.42 -7.80
N SER A 128 11.33 9.50 -8.17
CA SER A 128 10.48 10.27 -7.26
C SER A 128 9.05 9.72 -7.13
N LEU A 129 8.70 8.72 -7.93
CA LEU A 129 7.36 8.12 -7.91
C LEU A 129 7.09 7.42 -6.58
N GLN A 130 6.01 7.82 -5.94
CA GLN A 130 5.49 7.18 -4.74
C GLN A 130 4.04 6.79 -4.97
N THR A 131 3.78 5.52 -4.97
CA THR A 131 2.47 4.94 -5.20
C THR A 131 1.76 4.60 -3.89
N SER A 132 0.44 4.59 -3.87
CA SER A 132 -0.33 4.05 -2.77
C SER A 132 -0.25 2.51 -2.76
N ASP A 133 -0.70 1.89 -1.66
CA ASP A 133 -1.01 0.47 -1.70
C ASP A 133 -2.26 0.25 -2.58
N LEU A 134 -2.25 -0.83 -3.35
CA LEU A 134 -3.42 -1.33 -4.07
C LEU A 134 -4.50 -1.77 -3.08
N ILE A 135 -5.74 -1.39 -3.35
CA ILE A 135 -6.93 -1.90 -2.65
C ILE A 135 -7.98 -2.36 -3.66
N SER A 136 -8.85 -3.27 -3.25
CA SER A 136 -9.92 -3.79 -4.11
C SER A 136 -11.20 -3.99 -3.31
N ASP A 137 -12.35 -3.86 -3.99
CA ASP A 137 -13.66 -4.28 -3.52
C ASP A 137 -14.15 -5.58 -4.19
N LYS A 138 -13.26 -6.34 -4.83
CA LYS A 138 -13.45 -7.54 -5.63
C LYS A 138 -13.89 -7.31 -7.09
N GLU A 139 -14.39 -6.15 -7.45
CA GLU A 139 -14.77 -5.79 -8.82
C GLU A 139 -13.84 -4.74 -9.40
N THR A 140 -13.27 -3.92 -8.52
CA THR A 140 -12.48 -2.75 -8.89
C THR A 140 -11.20 -2.71 -8.08
N LEU A 141 -10.10 -2.30 -8.71
CA LEU A 141 -8.87 -1.90 -8.07
C LEU A 141 -8.83 -0.38 -7.94
N PHE A 142 -8.29 0.09 -6.81
CA PHE A 142 -8.02 1.51 -6.59
C PHE A 142 -6.55 1.72 -6.28
N PHE A 143 -5.97 2.73 -6.92
CA PHE A 143 -4.53 2.99 -6.87
C PHE A 143 -4.26 4.47 -7.11
N SER A 144 -3.34 5.06 -6.37
CA SER A 144 -2.96 6.46 -6.52
C SER A 144 -1.46 6.66 -6.45
N ASN A 145 -0.99 7.83 -6.85
CA ASN A 145 0.42 8.20 -6.78
C ASN A 145 0.61 9.69 -6.44
N ASN A 146 1.86 10.08 -6.25
CA ASN A 146 2.27 11.46 -5.97
C ASN A 146 2.44 12.32 -7.25
N LYS A 147 1.84 11.91 -8.35
CA LYS A 147 1.80 12.66 -9.62
C LYS A 147 0.39 13.12 -9.96
N ASN A 148 -0.44 13.38 -8.95
CA ASN A 148 -1.84 13.79 -9.11
C ASN A 148 -2.72 12.78 -9.86
N GLN A 149 -2.50 11.50 -9.65
CA GLN A 149 -3.27 10.47 -10.32
C GLN A 149 -3.88 9.52 -9.29
N PHE A 150 -5.18 9.32 -9.39
CA PHE A 150 -5.93 8.33 -8.64
C PHE A 150 -6.86 7.58 -9.60
N PHE A 151 -6.65 6.29 -9.73
CA PHE A 151 -7.31 5.42 -10.68
C PHE A 151 -8.31 4.51 -10.02
N SER A 152 -9.42 4.28 -10.71
CA SER A 152 -10.31 3.14 -10.53
C SER A 152 -10.19 2.27 -11.78
N ILE A 153 -9.88 1.00 -11.59
CA ILE A 153 -9.53 0.06 -12.65
C ILE A 153 -10.46 -1.15 -12.57
N ASP A 154 -11.07 -1.51 -13.68
CA ASP A 154 -11.83 -2.76 -13.77
C ASP A 154 -10.90 -3.95 -13.57
N ILE A 155 -11.23 -4.81 -12.61
CA ILE A 155 -10.33 -5.88 -12.18
C ILE A 155 -10.14 -6.97 -13.23
N LYS A 156 -11.13 -7.16 -14.12
CA LYS A 156 -11.12 -8.22 -15.15
C LYS A 156 -10.35 -7.80 -16.39
N THR A 157 -10.54 -6.54 -16.80
CA THR A 157 -10.02 -6.04 -18.08
C THR A 157 -8.74 -5.21 -17.94
N GLY A 158 -8.46 -4.66 -16.76
CA GLY A 158 -7.39 -3.69 -16.55
C GLY A 158 -7.71 -2.29 -17.10
N SER A 159 -8.94 -2.04 -17.54
CA SER A 159 -9.34 -0.75 -18.10
C SER A 159 -9.66 0.26 -17.00
N PHE A 160 -9.40 1.54 -17.25
CA PHE A 160 -9.81 2.61 -16.33
C PHE A 160 -11.33 2.77 -16.32
N ASN A 161 -11.95 2.74 -15.12
CA ASN A 161 -13.32 3.16 -14.93
C ASN A 161 -13.39 4.69 -14.80
N TRP A 162 -12.49 5.27 -14.02
CA TRP A 162 -12.31 6.71 -13.87
C TRP A 162 -10.91 7.06 -13.37
N GLU A 163 -10.51 8.30 -13.58
CA GLU A 163 -9.29 8.91 -13.06
C GLU A 163 -9.61 10.27 -12.42
N ASN A 164 -9.00 10.54 -11.26
CA ASN A 164 -9.08 11.81 -10.55
C ASN A 164 -7.70 12.42 -10.32
N LYS A 165 -7.62 13.74 -10.32
CA LYS A 165 -6.40 14.50 -10.00
C LYS A 165 -6.23 14.63 -8.47
N ILE A 166 -5.87 13.53 -7.82
CA ILE A 166 -5.62 13.48 -6.39
C ILE A 166 -4.17 13.07 -6.15
N ASN A 167 -3.43 13.93 -5.43
CA ASN A 167 -2.04 13.71 -5.06
C ASN A 167 -1.96 12.90 -3.75
N SER A 168 -1.92 11.58 -3.84
CA SER A 168 -1.87 10.71 -2.66
C SER A 168 -0.97 9.50 -2.91
N ASN A 169 -0.11 9.21 -1.94
CA ASN A 169 0.70 8.00 -1.88
C ASN A 169 0.33 7.10 -0.69
N LEU A 170 -0.76 7.43 0.00
CA LEU A 170 -1.25 6.66 1.13
C LEU A 170 -2.32 5.67 0.68
N ARG A 171 -2.37 4.53 1.38
CA ARG A 171 -3.43 3.55 1.18
C ARG A 171 -4.78 4.15 1.51
N SER A 172 -5.68 4.20 0.54
CA SER A 172 -7.08 4.60 0.73
C SER A 172 -7.86 3.52 1.49
N THR A 173 -9.00 3.90 2.06
CA THR A 173 -9.89 2.99 2.79
C THR A 173 -11.26 2.98 2.14
N LEU A 174 -11.77 1.77 1.88
CA LEU A 174 -13.13 1.54 1.37
C LEU A 174 -14.12 1.47 2.54
N ILE A 175 -15.20 2.26 2.47
CA ILE A 175 -16.31 2.21 3.43
C ILE A 175 -17.63 2.28 2.64
N GLY A 176 -18.33 1.16 2.54
CA GLY A 176 -19.56 1.07 1.75
C GLY A 176 -19.31 1.50 0.30
N ASN A 177 -19.99 2.56 -0.14
CA ASN A 177 -19.89 3.09 -1.50
C ASN A 177 -18.83 4.21 -1.66
N TYR A 178 -18.00 4.43 -0.65
CA TYR A 178 -17.05 5.54 -0.61
C TYR A 178 -15.63 5.08 -0.45
N LEU A 179 -14.73 5.86 -1.05
CA LEU A 179 -13.28 5.85 -0.85
C LEU A 179 -12.91 7.03 0.06
N ILE A 180 -12.17 6.74 1.11
CA ILE A 180 -11.54 7.74 1.96
C ILE A 180 -10.06 7.78 1.59
N SER A 181 -9.59 8.94 1.17
CA SER A 181 -8.20 9.20 0.79
C SER A 181 -7.67 10.41 1.53
N VAL A 182 -6.36 10.46 1.71
CA VAL A 182 -5.67 11.63 2.26
C VAL A 182 -4.57 12.04 1.32
N SER A 183 -4.58 13.29 0.86
CA SER A 183 -3.54 13.81 -0.01
C SER A 183 -2.25 14.11 0.76
N ILE A 184 -1.13 14.22 0.05
CA ILE A 184 0.17 14.55 0.67
C ILE A 184 0.24 15.99 1.23
N GLU A 185 -0.71 16.84 0.83
CA GLU A 185 -0.88 18.20 1.34
C GLU A 185 -1.73 18.26 2.62
N GLY A 186 -2.40 17.14 2.98
CA GLY A 186 -3.24 17.07 4.17
C GLY A 186 -4.72 17.37 3.91
N TYR A 187 -5.23 17.05 2.74
CA TYR A 187 -6.67 17.08 2.47
C TYR A 187 -7.26 15.69 2.65
N LEU A 188 -8.32 15.59 3.42
CA LEU A 188 -9.19 14.44 3.48
C LEU A 188 -10.20 14.53 2.33
N ILE A 189 -10.23 13.50 1.50
CA ILE A 189 -11.05 13.44 0.29
C ILE A 189 -11.96 12.22 0.38
N ILE A 190 -13.25 12.44 0.18
CA ILE A 190 -14.27 11.38 0.11
C ILE A 190 -14.78 11.33 -1.33
N THR A 191 -14.64 10.17 -1.95
CA THR A 191 -14.99 9.92 -3.36
C THR A 191 -16.00 8.79 -3.44
N LYS A 192 -17.01 8.88 -4.30
CA LYS A 192 -17.87 7.73 -4.66
C LYS A 192 -17.03 6.71 -5.43
N LYS A 193 -16.95 5.48 -4.96
CA LYS A 193 -16.09 4.45 -5.56
C LYS A 193 -16.48 4.10 -7.01
N LYS A 194 -17.78 4.16 -7.35
CA LYS A 194 -18.30 3.75 -8.66
C LYS A 194 -18.08 4.81 -9.75
N THR A 195 -18.29 6.09 -9.42
CA THR A 195 -18.27 7.18 -10.41
C THR A 195 -17.04 8.07 -10.36
N GLY A 196 -16.28 8.02 -9.25
CA GLY A 196 -15.17 8.93 -9.01
C GLY A 196 -15.59 10.33 -8.54
N ASP A 197 -16.90 10.59 -8.36
CA ASP A 197 -17.38 11.90 -7.88
C ASP A 197 -16.80 12.22 -6.50
N ILE A 198 -16.13 13.36 -6.39
CA ILE A 198 -15.63 13.87 -5.13
C ILE A 198 -16.78 14.50 -4.37
N ILE A 199 -17.14 13.90 -3.23
CA ILE A 199 -18.25 14.34 -2.39
C ILE A 199 -17.80 15.42 -1.43
N ARG A 200 -16.58 15.31 -0.92
CA ARG A 200 -16.04 16.27 0.05
C ARG A 200 -14.53 16.31 0.02
N VAL A 201 -14.03 17.52 0.19
CA VAL A 201 -12.62 17.82 0.46
C VAL A 201 -12.54 18.64 1.73
N THR A 202 -11.70 18.24 2.69
CA THR A 202 -11.53 18.95 3.96
C THR A 202 -10.05 19.13 4.25
N ASP A 203 -9.62 20.35 4.53
CA ASP A 203 -8.25 20.63 5.02
C ASP A 203 -8.13 20.18 6.48
N ILE A 204 -7.51 19.04 6.72
CA ILE A 204 -7.31 18.49 8.07
C ILE A 204 -6.08 19.09 8.76
N PHE A 205 -5.29 19.92 8.05
CA PHE A 205 -4.16 20.65 8.60
C PHE A 205 -4.49 22.12 8.92
N GLN A 206 -5.75 22.53 8.79
CA GLN A 206 -6.18 23.92 9.02
C GLN A 206 -5.76 24.50 10.38
N ASN A 207 -5.62 23.66 11.41
CA ASN A 207 -5.20 24.08 12.75
C ASN A 207 -3.67 24.27 12.90
N PHE A 208 -2.88 23.86 11.91
CA PHE A 208 -1.44 24.12 11.92
C PHE A 208 -1.13 25.52 11.36
N LYS A 209 -0.10 26.16 11.89
CA LYS A 209 0.39 27.45 11.37
C LYS A 209 0.76 27.31 9.89
N ILE A 210 0.34 28.26 9.05
CA ILE A 210 0.50 28.21 7.58
C ILE A 210 1.95 27.90 7.18
N LYS A 211 2.95 28.55 7.81
CA LYS A 211 4.38 28.37 7.55
C LYS A 211 4.88 26.93 7.82
N ASN A 212 4.12 26.13 8.58
CA ASN A 212 4.52 24.78 8.93
C ASN A 212 3.79 23.71 8.10
N ARG A 213 2.65 24.06 7.45
CA ARG A 213 1.82 23.09 6.72
C ARG A 213 2.56 22.39 5.61
N THR A 214 3.36 23.11 4.83
CA THR A 214 4.14 22.55 3.71
C THR A 214 5.19 21.53 4.14
N LYS A 215 5.64 21.63 5.41
CA LYS A 215 6.65 20.73 5.99
C LYS A 215 6.03 19.48 6.62
N ILE A 216 4.73 19.54 6.96
CA ILE A 216 4.02 18.42 7.59
C ILE A 216 3.48 17.51 6.49
N LYS A 217 3.81 16.24 6.55
CA LYS A 217 3.29 15.22 5.63
C LYS A 217 2.52 14.15 6.39
N PRO A 218 1.36 13.70 5.89
CA PRO A 218 0.71 12.52 6.39
C PRO A 218 1.63 11.31 6.21
N THR A 219 1.73 10.44 7.21
CA THR A 219 2.55 9.22 7.13
C THR A 219 1.70 7.95 6.98
N GLY A 220 0.42 8.05 7.31
CA GLY A 220 -0.56 7.01 7.13
C GLY A 220 -1.81 7.27 7.98
N PHE A 221 -2.87 6.55 7.69
CA PHE A 221 -4.09 6.63 8.46
C PHE A 221 -4.81 5.29 8.54
N VAL A 222 -5.72 5.19 9.50
CA VAL A 222 -6.66 4.07 9.65
C VAL A 222 -8.02 4.62 10.05
N VAL A 223 -9.08 3.92 9.66
CA VAL A 223 -10.46 4.28 10.01
C VAL A 223 -11.02 3.26 10.98
N GLY A 224 -11.64 3.74 12.06
CA GLY A 224 -12.31 2.92 13.06
C GLY A 224 -13.25 3.75 13.90
N LEU A 225 -14.40 3.19 14.30
CA LEU A 225 -15.43 3.84 15.14
C LEU A 225 -15.83 5.24 14.63
N ASN A 226 -16.10 5.37 13.33
CA ASN A 226 -16.44 6.64 12.66
C ASN A 226 -15.36 7.74 12.78
N LYS A 227 -14.12 7.37 13.10
CA LYS A 227 -12.99 8.29 13.21
C LYS A 227 -11.86 7.86 12.28
N ILE A 228 -11.12 8.86 11.81
CA ILE A 228 -9.87 8.67 11.08
C ILE A 228 -8.76 9.03 12.05
N TYR A 229 -7.84 8.10 12.24
CA TYR A 229 -6.61 8.30 13.00
C TYR A 229 -5.46 8.48 12.01
N LEU A 230 -4.96 9.70 11.91
CA LEU A 230 -3.93 10.09 10.94
C LEU A 230 -2.64 10.43 11.65
N SER A 231 -1.56 9.78 11.28
CA SER A 231 -0.21 10.10 11.73
C SER A 231 0.50 11.06 10.78
N THR A 232 1.44 11.82 11.32
CA THR A 232 2.16 12.86 10.58
C THR A 232 3.67 12.77 10.78
N SER A 233 4.41 13.40 9.83
CA SER A 233 5.88 13.42 9.83
C SER A 233 6.50 14.21 10.98
N ASN A 234 5.72 15.05 11.68
CA ASN A 234 6.14 15.81 12.86
C ASN A 234 5.62 15.22 14.16
N GLY A 235 5.30 13.92 14.18
CA GLY A 235 4.96 13.18 15.39
C GLY A 235 3.59 13.50 16.00
N ARG A 236 2.62 13.93 15.20
CA ARG A 236 1.26 14.16 15.64
C ARG A 236 0.34 13.03 15.18
N LEU A 237 -0.62 12.68 16.04
CA LEU A 237 -1.77 11.85 15.70
C LEU A 237 -3.01 12.74 15.71
N LEU A 238 -3.62 12.90 14.54
CA LEU A 238 -4.88 13.64 14.39
C LEU A 238 -6.03 12.65 14.46
N VAL A 239 -7.05 13.00 15.21
CA VAL A 239 -8.34 12.30 15.25
C VAL A 239 -9.34 13.14 14.50
N VAL A 240 -9.89 12.61 13.41
CA VAL A 240 -10.80 13.31 12.50
C VAL A 240 -12.13 12.56 12.47
N ASP A 241 -13.23 13.27 12.59
CA ASP A 241 -14.56 12.70 12.43
C ASP A 241 -14.85 12.39 10.95
N VAL A 242 -15.27 11.17 10.64
CA VAL A 242 -15.53 10.76 9.26
C VAL A 242 -16.70 11.52 8.66
N ALA A 243 -17.77 11.74 9.45
CA ALA A 243 -19.01 12.34 8.96
C ALA A 243 -18.84 13.83 8.62
N SER A 244 -18.18 14.60 9.46
CA SER A 244 -17.96 16.04 9.25
C SER A 244 -16.64 16.38 8.58
N GLY A 245 -15.64 15.50 8.64
CA GLY A 245 -14.26 15.76 8.22
C GLY A 245 -13.49 16.68 9.18
N LYS A 246 -14.09 17.10 10.30
CA LYS A 246 -13.45 18.01 11.26
C LYS A 246 -12.45 17.29 12.15
N THR A 247 -11.30 17.89 12.37
CA THR A 247 -10.33 17.43 13.36
C THR A 247 -10.87 17.62 14.76
N ILE A 248 -11.09 16.53 15.49
CA ILE A 248 -11.60 16.50 16.87
C ILE A 248 -10.47 16.80 17.85
N SER A 249 -9.33 16.16 17.66
CA SER A 249 -8.15 16.31 18.53
C SER A 249 -6.85 16.10 17.78
N THR A 250 -5.78 16.67 18.33
CA THR A 250 -4.41 16.49 17.86
C THR A 250 -3.53 16.12 19.04
N LEU A 251 -3.00 14.92 19.04
CA LEU A 251 -2.15 14.38 20.09
C LEU A 251 -0.68 14.49 19.70
N LYS A 252 0.16 14.99 20.56
CA LYS A 252 1.61 14.96 20.38
C LYS A 252 2.14 13.63 20.87
N ILE A 253 2.65 12.79 19.96
CA ILE A 253 3.21 11.47 20.28
C ILE A 253 4.75 11.54 20.32
N SER A 254 5.37 12.24 19.35
CA SER A 254 6.80 12.38 19.22
C SER A 254 7.18 13.80 18.75
N ASN A 255 8.46 14.10 18.70
CA ASN A 255 8.99 15.23 17.95
C ASN A 255 9.34 14.84 16.50
N ASP A 256 9.53 13.54 16.25
CA ASP A 256 9.90 12.96 14.98
C ASP A 256 8.74 12.22 14.32
N ARG A 257 8.99 11.71 13.14
CA ARG A 257 8.03 10.93 12.35
C ARG A 257 7.54 9.71 13.13
N ILE A 258 6.23 9.48 13.13
CA ILE A 258 5.59 8.27 13.62
C ILE A 258 5.07 7.42 12.45
N SER A 259 4.94 6.12 12.70
CA SER A 259 4.47 5.18 11.67
C SER A 259 3.01 5.40 11.32
N LYS A 260 2.55 4.72 10.26
CA LYS A 260 1.13 4.51 9.99
C LYS A 260 0.50 3.82 11.20
N PRO A 261 -0.65 4.32 11.72
CA PRO A 261 -1.38 3.64 12.78
C PRO A 261 -2.06 2.37 12.26
N PHE A 262 -2.30 1.42 13.15
CA PHE A 262 -3.13 0.26 12.87
C PHE A 262 -4.03 -0.06 14.07
N ILE A 263 -5.17 -0.70 13.80
CA ILE A 263 -6.14 -1.09 14.82
C ILE A 263 -6.18 -2.60 14.91
N GLN A 264 -6.06 -3.12 16.13
CA GLN A 264 -6.23 -4.54 16.44
C GLN A 264 -6.92 -4.66 17.80
N ASN A 265 -7.91 -5.54 17.90
CA ASN A 265 -8.66 -5.80 19.14
C ASN A 265 -9.15 -4.52 19.84
N LYS A 266 -9.70 -3.57 19.06
CA LYS A 266 -10.19 -2.25 19.51
C LYS A 266 -9.11 -1.31 20.06
N ASN A 267 -7.84 -1.70 20.00
CA ASN A 267 -6.70 -0.85 20.38
C ASN A 267 -6.06 -0.23 19.14
N LEU A 268 -5.59 1.00 19.27
CA LEU A 268 -4.83 1.72 18.26
C LEU A 268 -3.34 1.63 18.57
N PHE A 269 -2.56 1.17 17.62
CA PHE A 269 -1.12 1.03 17.75
C PHE A 269 -0.39 1.88 16.71
N LEU A 270 0.76 2.37 17.07
CA LEU A 270 1.72 3.01 16.18
C LEU A 270 3.15 2.74 16.65
N ILE A 271 4.12 2.95 15.76
CA ILE A 271 5.54 2.81 16.08
C ILE A 271 6.15 4.20 16.20
N LYS A 272 6.85 4.42 17.30
CA LYS A 272 7.66 5.58 17.61
C LYS A 272 9.04 5.09 18.01
N ASP A 273 10.11 5.68 17.46
CA ASP A 273 11.49 5.40 17.85
C ASP A 273 11.82 3.88 17.89
N ASN A 274 11.31 3.12 16.90
CA ASN A 274 11.36 1.67 16.80
C ASN A 274 10.64 0.90 17.93
N SER A 275 9.79 1.58 18.70
CA SER A 275 8.96 1.00 19.76
C SER A 275 7.48 1.10 19.41
N ILE A 276 6.69 0.08 19.76
CA ILE A 276 5.23 0.09 19.61
C ILE A 276 4.61 0.86 20.79
N ILE A 277 3.70 1.76 20.48
CA ILE A 277 2.90 2.53 21.44
C ILE A 277 1.43 2.25 21.21
#